data_20a57fb32adceea3a63009ccbab24f87
#
_entry.id   20a57fb32adceea3a63009ccbab24f87
#
_cell.length_a   1.000
_cell.length_b   1.000
_cell.length_c   1.000
_cell.angle_alpha   90.00
_cell.angle_beta   90.00
_cell.angle_gamma   90.00
#
_symmetry.space_group_name_H-M   'P 1'
#
loop_
_entity.id
_entity.type
_entity.pdbx_description
1 polymer ?
#
loop_
_entity_poly.entity_id
_entity_poly.type
_entity_poly.pdbx_seq_one_letter_code
_entity_poly.pdbx_strand_id
1 'polypeptide(L)'
;MYNFDKIVNRRGIGACKYLGVPENILPMTIADMEFAAPPEVVDALQKRAAHGNFGYTMMVDEDYQAVIDFVKSRHGITIPREHLLATPGVLNTMRCSMYALTQPGDKVVVILPLHTPSIRSLLLQIFATHE
;
A
#
# COMPACT_ATOMS: atom_id res chain seq x y z
N MET A 1 -25.55 1.00 5.84
CA MET A 1 -24.73 1.41 7.02
C MET A 1 -23.75 0.29 7.29
N TYR A 2 -22.45 0.59 7.43
CA TYR A 2 -21.43 -0.43 7.71
C TYR A 2 -21.51 -0.87 9.17
N ASN A 3 -21.33 -2.19 9.42
CA ASN A 3 -21.35 -2.74 10.77
C ASN A 3 -19.90 -2.89 11.26
N PHE A 4 -19.45 -1.97 12.10
CA PHE A 4 -18.11 -1.98 12.69
C PHE A 4 -18.00 -2.83 13.96
N ASP A 5 -19.13 -3.33 14.50
CA ASP A 5 -19.14 -4.21 15.66
C ASP A 5 -18.97 -5.69 15.28
N LYS A 6 -19.06 -6.00 13.98
CA LYS A 6 -18.89 -7.37 13.49
C LYS A 6 -17.42 -7.78 13.58
N ILE A 7 -17.15 -8.77 14.43
CA ILE A 7 -15.82 -9.37 14.54
C ILE A 7 -15.53 -10.22 13.29
N VAL A 8 -14.42 -9.91 12.61
CA VAL A 8 -13.90 -10.70 11.48
C VAL A 8 -12.73 -11.53 11.98
N ASN A 9 -12.91 -12.85 12.06
CA ASN A 9 -11.82 -13.74 12.46
C ASN A 9 -10.78 -13.81 11.33
N ARG A 10 -9.56 -13.38 11.63
CA ARG A 10 -8.43 -13.38 10.70
C ARG A 10 -7.35 -14.41 11.04
N ARG A 11 -7.57 -15.21 12.10
CA ARG A 11 -6.65 -16.31 12.47
C ARG A 11 -6.82 -17.48 11.50
N GLY A 12 -5.74 -18.17 11.20
CA GLY A 12 -5.76 -19.36 10.34
C GLY A 12 -5.85 -19.10 8.84
N ILE A 13 -5.98 -17.83 8.39
CA ILE A 13 -6.05 -17.46 6.96
C ILE A 13 -4.75 -16.82 6.44
N GLY A 14 -3.64 -16.97 7.16
CA GLY A 14 -2.37 -16.39 6.75
C GLY A 14 -2.23 -14.88 6.97
N ALA A 15 -3.12 -14.25 7.74
CA ALA A 15 -3.00 -12.83 8.08
C ALA A 15 -1.73 -12.59 8.90
N CYS A 16 -0.79 -11.83 8.35
CA CYS A 16 0.55 -11.60 8.88
C CYS A 16 0.53 -11.09 10.34
N LYS A 17 -0.41 -10.20 10.66
CA LYS A 17 -0.63 -9.65 12.00
C LYS A 17 -0.84 -10.72 13.08
N TYR A 18 -1.41 -11.88 12.71
CA TYR A 18 -1.77 -12.97 13.61
C TYR A 18 -0.79 -14.14 13.60
N LEU A 19 0.22 -14.12 12.71
CA LEU A 19 1.19 -15.22 12.63
C LEU A 19 2.05 -15.30 13.89
N GLY A 20 2.04 -16.48 14.54
CA GLY A 20 2.80 -16.73 15.78
C GLY A 20 2.29 -15.99 17.02
N VAL A 21 1.11 -15.35 16.95
CA VAL A 21 0.52 -14.65 18.10
C VAL A 21 -0.42 -15.58 18.85
N PRO A 22 -0.24 -15.80 20.19
CA PRO A 22 -1.13 -16.59 21.02
C PRO A 22 -2.59 -16.11 20.95
N GLU A 23 -3.56 -17.02 21.16
CA GLU A 23 -4.98 -16.70 21.03
C GLU A 23 -5.47 -15.63 21.98
N ASN A 24 -4.91 -15.59 23.19
CA ASN A 24 -5.24 -14.61 24.23
C ASN A 24 -4.59 -13.23 24.03
N ILE A 25 -3.82 -13.04 22.96
CA ILE A 25 -3.18 -11.76 22.64
C ILE A 25 -3.89 -11.08 21.48
N LEU A 26 -4.25 -9.82 21.65
CA LEU A 26 -4.71 -8.94 20.58
C LEU A 26 -3.50 -8.26 19.93
N PRO A 27 -3.12 -8.61 18.69
CA PRO A 27 -1.98 -7.98 18.03
C PRO A 27 -2.34 -6.58 17.55
N MET A 28 -1.45 -5.62 17.80
CA MET A 28 -1.58 -4.23 17.34
C MET A 28 -0.33 -3.76 16.59
N THR A 29 0.44 -4.69 16.04
CA THR A 29 1.75 -4.43 15.44
C THR A 29 1.70 -3.94 13.99
N ILE A 30 0.63 -4.24 13.27
CA ILE A 30 0.45 -3.88 11.85
C ILE A 30 -0.79 -3.01 11.74
N ALA A 31 -0.72 -1.96 10.94
CA ALA A 31 -1.76 -0.96 10.77
C ALA A 31 -2.91 -1.38 9.83
N ASP A 32 -3.04 -2.68 9.52
CA ASP A 32 -4.21 -3.19 8.82
C ASP A 32 -5.44 -3.23 9.73
N MET A 33 -6.60 -2.90 9.17
CA MET A 33 -7.85 -2.79 9.93
C MET A 33 -8.47 -4.16 10.22
N GLU A 34 -9.20 -4.24 11.35
CA GLU A 34 -9.97 -5.43 11.73
C GLU A 34 -11.41 -5.42 11.18
N PHE A 35 -11.78 -4.38 10.47
CA PHE A 35 -13.10 -4.25 9.86
C PHE A 35 -13.15 -4.92 8.49
N ALA A 36 -14.32 -5.44 8.13
CA ALA A 36 -14.57 -5.90 6.77
C ALA A 36 -14.46 -4.74 5.78
N ALA A 37 -14.00 -5.03 4.57
CA ALA A 37 -14.03 -4.07 3.49
C ALA A 37 -15.49 -3.65 3.15
N PRO A 38 -15.70 -2.45 2.60
CA PRO A 38 -17.01 -2.03 2.11
C PRO A 38 -17.61 -3.08 1.16
N PRO A 39 -18.93 -3.35 1.24
CA PRO A 39 -19.58 -4.33 0.36
C PRO A 39 -19.33 -4.06 -1.13
N GLU A 40 -19.29 -2.80 -1.52
CA GLU A 40 -19.04 -2.38 -2.91
C GLU A 40 -17.66 -2.82 -3.40
N VAL A 41 -16.65 -2.81 -2.53
CA VAL A 41 -15.30 -3.30 -2.82
C VAL A 41 -15.32 -4.83 -2.96
N VAL A 42 -16.00 -5.51 -2.03
CA VAL A 42 -16.14 -6.98 -2.07
C VAL A 42 -16.83 -7.43 -3.35
N ASP A 43 -17.93 -6.77 -3.72
CA ASP A 43 -18.71 -7.05 -4.94
C ASP A 43 -17.86 -6.84 -6.21
N ALA A 44 -17.07 -5.78 -6.27
CA ALA A 44 -16.18 -5.51 -7.39
C ALA A 44 -15.11 -6.61 -7.54
N LEU A 45 -14.52 -7.05 -6.43
CA LEU A 45 -13.54 -8.14 -6.41
C LEU A 45 -14.18 -9.48 -6.83
N GLN A 46 -15.39 -9.78 -6.35
CA GLN A 46 -16.11 -10.99 -6.73
C GLN A 46 -16.44 -11.02 -8.22
N LYS A 47 -16.91 -9.90 -8.78
CA LYS A 47 -17.16 -9.76 -10.23
C LYS A 47 -15.88 -9.97 -11.04
N ARG A 48 -14.77 -9.41 -10.59
CA ARG A 48 -13.48 -9.60 -11.25
C ARG A 48 -13.00 -11.05 -11.16
N ALA A 49 -13.16 -11.69 -10.00
CA ALA A 49 -12.82 -13.10 -9.82
C ALA A 49 -13.70 -14.02 -10.68
N ALA A 50 -14.99 -13.76 -10.76
CA ALA A 50 -15.92 -14.53 -11.59
C ALA A 50 -15.64 -14.44 -13.10
N HIS A 51 -15.01 -13.34 -13.56
CA HIS A 51 -14.53 -13.22 -14.94
C HIS A 51 -13.52 -14.30 -15.33
N GLY A 52 -12.68 -14.77 -14.38
CA GLY A 52 -11.79 -15.93 -14.51
C GLY A 52 -10.56 -15.75 -15.39
N ASN A 53 -10.38 -14.63 -16.07
CA ASN A 53 -9.18 -14.34 -16.86
C ASN A 53 -8.42 -13.16 -16.22
N PHE A 54 -7.19 -13.43 -15.74
CA PHE A 54 -6.39 -12.50 -14.96
C PHE A 54 -5.11 -12.06 -15.69
N GLY A 55 -5.04 -12.17 -17.00
CA GLY A 55 -3.86 -11.79 -17.80
C GLY A 55 -3.25 -10.43 -17.39
N TYR A 56 -2.30 -9.94 -18.15
CA TYR A 56 -1.68 -8.63 -17.88
C TYR A 56 -2.73 -7.53 -17.88
N THR A 57 -2.84 -6.81 -16.75
CA THR A 57 -3.80 -5.71 -16.57
C THR A 57 -3.02 -4.41 -16.34
N MET A 58 -3.37 -3.38 -17.08
CA MET A 58 -2.84 -2.03 -16.91
C MET A 58 -3.89 -1.17 -16.21
N MET A 59 -3.46 -0.15 -15.47
CA MET A 59 -4.37 0.91 -15.04
C MET A 59 -4.85 1.69 -16.26
N VAL A 60 -6.15 1.92 -16.32
CA VAL A 60 -6.80 2.74 -17.35
C VAL A 60 -7.05 4.15 -16.84
N ASP A 61 -7.46 5.08 -17.71
CA ASP A 61 -7.64 6.48 -17.32
C ASP A 61 -8.70 6.67 -16.24
N GLU A 62 -9.73 5.82 -16.20
CA GLU A 62 -10.75 5.81 -15.16
C GLU A 62 -10.18 5.52 -13.77
N ASP A 63 -9.18 4.63 -13.66
CA ASP A 63 -8.52 4.32 -12.40
C ASP A 63 -7.73 5.54 -11.88
N TYR A 64 -7.03 6.22 -12.77
CA TYR A 64 -6.31 7.45 -12.43
C TYR A 64 -7.26 8.59 -12.07
N GLN A 65 -8.38 8.71 -12.80
CA GLN A 65 -9.38 9.72 -12.50
C GLN A 65 -9.99 9.51 -11.11
N ALA A 66 -10.25 8.26 -10.72
CA ALA A 66 -10.73 7.94 -9.36
C ALA A 66 -9.74 8.43 -8.28
N VAL A 67 -8.44 8.29 -8.50
CA VAL A 67 -7.41 8.82 -7.58
C VAL A 67 -7.42 10.34 -7.54
N ILE A 68 -7.51 11.01 -8.68
CA ILE A 68 -7.56 12.48 -8.79
C ILE A 68 -8.79 13.01 -8.04
N ASP A 69 -9.95 12.42 -8.26
CA ASP A 69 -11.20 12.84 -7.63
C ASP A 69 -11.17 12.60 -6.12
N PHE A 70 -10.61 11.48 -5.68
CA PHE A 70 -10.42 11.20 -4.25
C PHE A 70 -9.54 12.26 -3.59
N VAL A 71 -8.36 12.54 -4.14
CA VAL A 71 -7.43 13.52 -3.58
C VAL A 71 -8.05 14.92 -3.58
N LYS A 72 -8.72 15.30 -4.67
CA LYS A 72 -9.42 16.58 -4.76
C LYS A 72 -10.53 16.70 -3.71
N SER A 73 -11.36 15.66 -3.55
CA SER A 73 -12.48 15.69 -2.60
C SER A 73 -12.04 15.70 -1.14
N ARG A 74 -10.94 15.01 -0.81
CA ARG A 74 -10.45 14.87 0.57
C ARG A 74 -9.47 15.94 1.00
N HIS A 75 -8.65 16.43 0.07
CA HIS A 75 -7.52 17.32 0.37
C HIS A 75 -7.59 18.64 -0.37
N GLY A 76 -8.55 18.86 -1.28
CA GLY A 76 -8.67 20.09 -2.08
C GLY A 76 -7.56 20.25 -3.13
N ILE A 77 -6.75 19.22 -3.38
CA ILE A 77 -5.61 19.25 -4.29
C ILE A 77 -6.02 18.68 -5.63
N THR A 78 -5.77 19.39 -6.72
CA THR A 78 -5.93 18.87 -8.08
C THR A 78 -4.58 18.41 -8.60
N ILE A 79 -4.49 17.14 -8.97
CA ILE A 79 -3.28 16.54 -9.51
C ILE A 79 -3.48 16.32 -11.02
N PRO A 80 -2.62 16.85 -11.90
CA PRO A 80 -2.65 16.53 -13.33
C PRO A 80 -2.40 15.02 -13.55
N ARG A 81 -3.07 14.44 -14.56
CA ARG A 81 -2.96 13.01 -14.88
C ARG A 81 -1.50 12.58 -15.13
N GLU A 82 -0.74 13.40 -15.81
CA GLU A 82 0.67 13.18 -16.16
C GLU A 82 1.61 13.16 -14.95
N HIS A 83 1.17 13.63 -13.78
CA HIS A 83 1.92 13.57 -12.53
C HIS A 83 1.66 12.29 -11.74
N LEU A 84 0.81 11.39 -12.23
CA LEU A 84 0.48 10.13 -11.57
C LEU A 84 1.17 8.95 -12.25
N LEU A 85 1.98 8.25 -11.47
CA LEU A 85 2.63 7.01 -11.86
C LEU A 85 2.26 5.90 -10.88
N ALA A 86 1.67 4.81 -11.40
CA ALA A 86 1.35 3.65 -10.59
C ALA A 86 2.59 2.78 -10.35
N THR A 87 2.76 2.34 -9.12
CA THR A 87 3.88 1.46 -8.72
C THR A 87 3.38 0.34 -7.80
N PRO A 88 4.04 -0.84 -7.80
CA PRO A 88 3.65 -1.96 -6.94
C PRO A 88 4.12 -1.74 -5.50
N GLY A 89 3.42 -0.87 -4.77
CA GLY A 89 3.62 -0.63 -3.34
C GLY A 89 4.68 0.42 -2.99
N VAL A 90 4.51 1.03 -1.82
CA VAL A 90 5.28 2.18 -1.34
C VAL A 90 6.79 1.92 -1.25
N LEU A 91 7.21 0.75 -0.75
CA LEU A 91 8.64 0.44 -0.62
C LEU A 91 9.34 0.37 -1.98
N ASN A 92 8.66 -0.16 -2.99
CA ASN A 92 9.19 -0.19 -4.34
C ASN A 92 9.24 1.22 -4.96
N THR A 93 8.20 2.03 -4.71
CA THR A 93 8.20 3.46 -5.12
C THR A 93 9.41 4.19 -4.53
N MET A 94 9.67 4.02 -3.24
CA MET A 94 10.82 4.66 -2.58
C MET A 94 12.14 4.24 -3.23
N ARG A 95 12.32 2.95 -3.52
CA ARG A 95 13.53 2.45 -4.21
C ARG A 95 13.69 3.07 -5.59
N CYS A 96 12.65 3.02 -6.40
CA CYS A 96 12.67 3.58 -7.75
C CYS A 96 12.96 5.10 -7.72
N SER A 97 12.38 5.82 -6.76
CA SER A 97 12.64 7.25 -6.59
C SER A 97 14.12 7.52 -6.23
N MET A 98 14.70 6.70 -5.33
CA MET A 98 16.13 6.81 -5.00
C MET A 98 17.00 6.60 -6.23
N TYR A 99 16.78 5.54 -7.00
CA TYR A 99 17.53 5.29 -8.23
C TYR A 99 17.40 6.41 -9.26
N ALA A 100 16.22 7.00 -9.37
CA ALA A 100 15.96 8.03 -10.38
C ALA A 100 16.48 9.42 -10.00
N LEU A 101 16.55 9.73 -8.70
CA LEU A 101 16.75 11.09 -8.20
C LEU A 101 18.06 11.32 -7.46
N THR A 102 18.84 10.25 -7.19
CA THR A 102 20.10 10.38 -6.44
C THR A 102 21.27 9.73 -7.17
N GLN A 103 22.48 10.19 -6.83
CA GLN A 103 23.77 9.65 -7.28
C GLN A 103 24.53 9.06 -6.09
N PRO A 104 25.52 8.16 -6.29
CA PRO A 104 26.40 7.70 -5.23
C PRO A 104 27.05 8.89 -4.48
N GLY A 105 26.91 8.88 -3.15
CA GLY A 105 27.40 9.98 -2.29
C GLY A 105 26.35 11.02 -1.89
N ASP A 106 25.16 11.02 -2.51
CA ASP A 106 24.06 11.89 -2.11
C ASP A 106 23.53 11.52 -0.72
N LYS A 107 22.98 12.52 -0.04
CA LYS A 107 22.40 12.36 1.30
C LYS A 107 20.88 12.41 1.22
N VAL A 108 20.23 11.54 1.98
CA VAL A 108 18.77 11.51 2.12
C VAL A 108 18.37 11.95 3.51
N VAL A 109 17.45 12.91 3.59
CA VAL A 109 16.89 13.36 4.87
C VAL A 109 15.77 12.41 5.28
N VAL A 110 15.85 11.90 6.51
CA VAL A 110 14.86 11.00 7.10
C VAL A 110 14.32 11.63 8.38
N ILE A 111 12.99 11.75 8.48
CA ILE A 111 12.31 12.25 9.68
C ILE A 111 12.00 11.05 10.58
N LEU A 112 12.55 11.07 11.79
CA LEU A 112 12.32 10.00 12.78
C LEU A 112 11.19 10.39 13.77
N PRO A 113 10.44 9.40 14.32
CA PRO A 113 10.53 7.95 14.07
C PRO A 113 9.93 7.55 12.72
N LEU A 114 10.60 6.65 12.01
CA LEU A 114 10.16 6.15 10.71
C LEU A 114 9.86 4.64 10.79
N HIS A 115 8.93 4.19 9.99
CA HIS A 115 8.58 2.77 9.84
C HIS A 115 9.82 1.94 9.44
N THR A 116 10.16 0.94 10.24
CA THR A 116 11.40 0.13 10.11
C THR A 116 11.64 -0.46 8.72
N PRO A 117 10.64 -1.07 8.03
CA PRO A 117 10.81 -1.54 6.66
C PRO A 117 11.21 -0.45 5.67
N SER A 118 10.71 0.78 5.85
CA SER A 118 11.08 1.93 5.02
C SER A 118 12.53 2.33 5.22
N ILE A 119 13.00 2.38 6.47
CA ILE A 119 14.42 2.64 6.80
C ILE A 119 15.30 1.57 6.18
N ARG A 120 14.97 0.29 6.37
CA ARG A 120 15.74 -0.82 5.82
C ARG A 120 15.82 -0.77 4.30
N SER A 121 14.72 -0.44 3.63
CA SER A 121 14.68 -0.30 2.17
C SER A 121 15.60 0.83 1.68
N LEU A 122 15.61 1.98 2.37
CA LEU A 122 16.48 3.11 2.07
C LEU A 122 17.94 2.78 2.32
N LEU A 123 18.27 2.16 3.47
CA LEU A 123 19.65 1.80 3.82
C LEU A 123 20.24 0.78 2.84
N LEU A 124 19.48 -0.27 2.49
CA LEU A 124 19.95 -1.27 1.52
C LEU A 124 20.26 -0.63 0.17
N GLN A 125 19.51 0.39 -0.23
CA GLN A 125 19.76 1.13 -1.47
C GLN A 125 21.03 1.97 -1.38
N ILE A 126 21.25 2.69 -0.29
CA ILE A 126 22.45 3.51 -0.06
C ILE A 126 23.71 2.63 -0.07
N PHE A 127 23.65 1.42 0.50
CA PHE A 127 24.79 0.49 0.50
C PHE A 127 25.01 -0.23 -0.83
N ALA A 128 23.94 -0.52 -1.59
CA ALA A 128 24.06 -1.19 -2.91
C ALA A 128 24.66 -0.30 -4.01
N THR A 129 24.69 1.01 -3.81
CA THR A 129 25.30 1.96 -4.76
C THR A 129 26.79 2.23 -4.47
N HIS A 130 27.38 1.56 -3.47
CA HIS A 130 28.78 1.73 -3.06
C HIS A 130 29.69 0.55 -3.42
N GLU A 131 29.19 -0.46 -4.15
CA GLU A 131 29.99 -1.49 -4.82
C GLU A 131 30.08 -1.20 -6.33
#